data_c4431a7c2b67b4872cc9d692fe573a00
#
_entry.id   c4431a7c2b67b4872cc9d692fe573a00
#
_cell.length_a   1.000
_cell.length_b   1.000
_cell.length_c   1.000
_cell.angle_alpha   90.00
_cell.angle_beta   90.00
_cell.angle_gamma   90.00
#
_symmetry.space_group_name_H-M   'P 1'
#
loop_
_entity.id
_entity.type
_entity.pdbx_description
1 polymer ?
#
loop_
_entity_poly.entity_id
_entity_poly.type
_entity_poly.pdbx_seq_one_letter_code
_entity_poly.pdbx_strand_id
1 'polypeptide(L)'
;MEQWWTLAVDYLTSPQAVSALKALLKILVGLALGRLAGNGLARLFAEDDAQRAMILRRGALYGIAGLFTASALMELGFDLSVLLGAAGILTVAIGFASQTSASNVISGLFLLGERPFAVGDVIRVNGTTGEVLSVDLLSVKLRTFDNLFVRIPNETMIKSEVTNLRRFPIRRIDLQVGVAYKEDLREVREVLMEVADRNPLCLEEPTPLIIFQGYGDSSINHQFSVWAKTEHFLDLRNSIPVEIKEAFDEHDIEIPFPHRTLCTGSETTPFPVQQAGETDAPSPSASAPEPT
;
A
#
# COMPACT_ATOMS: atom_id res chain seq x y z
N MET A 1 12.48 -80.35 23.97
CA MET A 1 11.60 -79.29 23.40
C MET A 1 11.20 -78.24 24.43
N GLU A 2 11.01 -78.61 25.69
CA GLU A 2 10.61 -77.63 26.74
C GLU A 2 11.68 -76.62 27.08
N GLN A 3 12.98 -76.91 27.03
CA GLN A 3 14.06 -75.99 27.33
C GLN A 3 14.15 -74.82 26.28
N TRP A 4 13.85 -75.08 25.02
CA TRP A 4 13.85 -74.03 23.98
C TRP A 4 12.65 -73.15 24.14
N TRP A 5 11.54 -73.66 24.58
CA TRP A 5 10.32 -72.88 24.82
C TRP A 5 10.48 -71.89 26.00
N THR A 6 11.04 -72.41 27.12
CA THR A 6 11.31 -71.57 28.30
C THR A 6 12.33 -70.49 28.02
N LEU A 7 13.41 -70.73 27.26
CA LEU A 7 14.39 -69.79 26.84
C LEU A 7 13.76 -68.70 25.87
N ALA A 8 12.88 -69.15 24.99
CA ALA A 8 12.18 -68.24 24.09
C ALA A 8 11.18 -67.32 24.84
N VAL A 9 10.46 -67.84 25.81
CA VAL A 9 9.54 -67.10 26.66
C VAL A 9 10.31 -66.10 27.54
N ASP A 10 11.42 -66.48 28.15
CA ASP A 10 12.28 -65.65 28.98
C ASP A 10 12.91 -64.51 28.14
N TYR A 11 13.31 -64.76 26.90
CA TYR A 11 13.81 -63.71 25.98
C TYR A 11 12.72 -62.76 25.56
N LEU A 12 11.51 -63.25 25.24
CA LEU A 12 10.37 -62.42 24.84
C LEU A 12 9.79 -61.58 25.97
N THR A 13 9.93 -62.07 27.22
CA THR A 13 9.50 -61.35 28.43
C THR A 13 10.59 -60.44 29.02
N SER A 14 11.81 -60.54 28.48
CA SER A 14 12.90 -59.63 28.91
C SER A 14 12.52 -58.14 28.77
N PRO A 15 12.93 -57.28 29.72
CA PRO A 15 12.63 -55.84 29.63
C PRO A 15 13.05 -55.21 28.30
N GLN A 16 14.14 -55.71 27.73
CA GLN A 16 14.67 -55.24 26.45
C GLN A 16 13.77 -55.61 25.27
N ALA A 17 13.26 -56.84 25.22
CA ALA A 17 12.33 -57.29 24.18
C ALA A 17 10.98 -56.53 24.26
N VAL A 18 10.50 -56.31 25.47
CA VAL A 18 9.28 -55.50 25.70
C VAL A 18 9.45 -54.07 25.25
N SER A 19 10.59 -53.43 25.57
CA SER A 19 10.89 -52.05 25.09
C SER A 19 11.03 -51.99 23.57
N ALA A 20 11.68 -52.98 22.95
CA ALA A 20 11.80 -53.10 21.49
C ALA A 20 10.42 -53.23 20.81
N LEU A 21 9.54 -54.08 21.39
CA LEU A 21 8.16 -54.27 20.89
C LEU A 21 7.34 -52.97 20.99
N LYS A 22 7.43 -52.27 22.12
CA LYS A 22 6.77 -50.98 22.32
C LYS A 22 7.31 -49.92 21.33
N ALA A 23 8.62 -49.85 21.11
CA ALA A 23 9.23 -48.93 20.16
C ALA A 23 8.76 -49.21 18.73
N LEU A 24 8.72 -50.49 18.31
CA LEU A 24 8.18 -50.91 17.02
C LEU A 24 6.72 -50.49 16.84
N LEU A 25 5.89 -50.77 17.87
CA LEU A 25 4.48 -50.41 17.88
C LEU A 25 4.29 -48.88 17.74
N LYS A 26 5.07 -48.09 18.47
CA LYS A 26 5.06 -46.62 18.36
C LYS A 26 5.38 -46.15 16.93
N ILE A 27 6.41 -46.73 16.28
CA ILE A 27 6.75 -46.38 14.89
C ILE A 27 5.61 -46.73 13.93
N LEU A 28 5.02 -47.92 14.06
CA LEU A 28 3.90 -48.35 13.21
C LEU A 28 2.67 -47.45 13.40
N VAL A 29 2.33 -47.14 14.64
CA VAL A 29 1.25 -46.19 14.97
C VAL A 29 1.54 -44.80 14.40
N GLY A 30 2.76 -44.31 14.54
CA GLY A 30 3.18 -43.02 13.99
C GLY A 30 3.05 -42.96 12.47
N LEU A 31 3.47 -44.01 11.77
CA LEU A 31 3.32 -44.10 10.30
C LEU A 31 1.84 -44.20 9.88
N ALA A 32 1.03 -44.95 10.61
CA ALA A 32 -0.40 -45.03 10.32
C ALA A 32 -1.12 -43.69 10.54
N LEU A 33 -0.89 -43.04 11.69
CA LEU A 33 -1.44 -41.72 11.99
C LEU A 33 -0.93 -40.65 11.02
N GLY A 34 0.36 -40.67 10.67
CA GLY A 34 0.94 -39.75 9.69
C GLY A 34 0.32 -39.90 8.29
N ARG A 35 0.03 -41.16 7.87
CA ARG A 35 -0.68 -41.41 6.60
C ARG A 35 -2.15 -40.92 6.66
N LEU A 36 -2.86 -41.22 7.76
CA LEU A 36 -4.24 -40.79 7.94
C LEU A 36 -4.36 -39.26 7.95
N ALA A 37 -3.57 -38.60 8.78
CA ALA A 37 -3.54 -37.15 8.87
C ALA A 37 -3.12 -36.51 7.54
N GLY A 38 -2.07 -37.01 6.89
CA GLY A 38 -1.61 -36.53 5.60
C GLY A 38 -2.66 -36.69 4.49
N ASN A 39 -3.36 -37.80 4.45
CA ASN A 39 -4.43 -38.02 3.47
C ASN A 39 -5.67 -37.16 3.79
N GLY A 40 -5.99 -36.94 5.07
CA GLY A 40 -7.05 -36.02 5.48
C GLY A 40 -6.79 -34.58 5.08
N LEU A 41 -5.59 -34.05 5.39
CA LEU A 41 -5.19 -32.70 4.97
C LEU A 41 -5.14 -32.56 3.45
N ALA A 42 -4.60 -33.55 2.74
CA ALA A 42 -4.51 -33.51 1.29
C ALA A 42 -5.89 -33.43 0.61
N ARG A 43 -6.92 -34.08 1.18
CA ARG A 43 -8.29 -34.03 0.63
C ARG A 43 -8.92 -32.63 0.67
N LEU A 44 -8.54 -31.80 1.64
CA LEU A 44 -9.06 -30.44 1.79
C LEU A 44 -8.56 -29.49 0.67
N PHE A 45 -7.46 -29.84 -0.01
CA PHE A 45 -6.82 -29.01 -1.02
C PHE A 45 -6.66 -29.71 -2.38
N ALA A 46 -7.17 -30.94 -2.51
CA ALA A 46 -6.95 -31.76 -3.70
C ALA A 46 -7.64 -31.24 -4.98
N GLU A 47 -8.72 -30.47 -4.82
CA GLU A 47 -9.48 -29.91 -5.95
C GLU A 47 -8.80 -28.67 -6.53
N ASP A 48 -8.10 -27.87 -5.70
CA ASP A 48 -7.55 -26.57 -6.11
C ASP A 48 -6.08 -26.62 -6.52
N ASP A 49 -5.25 -27.47 -5.87
CA ASP A 49 -3.80 -27.47 -6.09
C ASP A 49 -3.16 -28.81 -5.66
N ALA A 50 -2.91 -29.68 -6.62
CA ALA A 50 -2.28 -30.98 -6.41
C ALA A 50 -0.86 -30.89 -5.77
N GLN A 51 -0.12 -29.80 -6.02
CA GLN A 51 1.21 -29.60 -5.47
C GLN A 51 1.14 -29.27 -3.97
N ARG A 52 0.20 -28.42 -3.55
CA ARG A 52 -0.03 -28.10 -2.12
C ARG A 52 -0.49 -29.33 -1.36
N ALA A 53 -1.41 -30.10 -1.92
CA ALA A 53 -1.89 -31.35 -1.33
C ALA A 53 -0.74 -32.34 -1.09
N MET A 54 0.19 -32.48 -2.03
CA MET A 54 1.37 -33.36 -1.89
C MET A 54 2.32 -32.88 -0.79
N ILE A 55 2.60 -31.57 -0.71
CA ILE A 55 3.50 -30.99 0.31
C ILE A 55 2.90 -31.19 1.70
N LEU A 56 1.61 -30.90 1.89
CA LEU A 56 0.91 -31.09 3.17
C LEU A 56 0.88 -32.57 3.60
N ARG A 57 0.61 -33.46 2.64
CA ARG A 57 0.62 -34.91 2.91
C ARG A 57 1.98 -35.38 3.39
N ARG A 58 3.06 -35.01 2.71
CA ARG A 58 4.44 -35.40 3.09
C ARG A 58 4.87 -34.75 4.41
N GLY A 59 4.57 -33.46 4.60
CA GLY A 59 4.88 -32.73 5.82
C GLY A 59 4.23 -33.36 7.06
N ALA A 60 2.93 -33.67 6.98
CA ALA A 60 2.21 -34.36 8.05
C ALA A 60 2.77 -35.74 8.31
N LEU A 61 3.05 -36.52 7.25
CA LEU A 61 3.62 -37.86 7.39
C LEU A 61 4.98 -37.86 8.10
N TYR A 62 5.91 -37.00 7.60
CA TYR A 62 7.26 -36.96 8.17
C TYR A 62 7.31 -36.32 9.55
N GLY A 63 6.48 -35.32 9.82
CA GLY A 63 6.38 -34.66 11.13
C GLY A 63 5.89 -35.64 12.20
N ILE A 64 4.75 -36.33 11.94
CA ILE A 64 4.18 -37.29 12.88
C ILE A 64 5.08 -38.52 13.03
N ALA A 65 5.57 -39.09 11.93
CA ALA A 65 6.49 -40.24 11.97
C ALA A 65 7.78 -39.90 12.72
N GLY A 66 8.33 -38.69 12.55
CA GLY A 66 9.52 -38.22 13.27
C GLY A 66 9.30 -38.13 14.78
N LEU A 67 8.16 -37.57 15.23
CA LEU A 67 7.80 -37.48 16.65
C LEU A 67 7.67 -38.90 17.29
N PHE A 68 6.99 -39.83 16.61
CA PHE A 68 6.83 -41.18 17.09
C PHE A 68 8.15 -41.97 17.08
N THR A 69 9.02 -41.72 16.08
CA THR A 69 10.36 -42.33 16.03
C THR A 69 11.23 -41.83 17.19
N ALA A 70 11.21 -40.50 17.46
CA ALA A 70 11.90 -39.95 18.63
C ALA A 70 11.40 -40.59 19.95
N SER A 71 10.06 -40.72 20.12
CA SER A 71 9.48 -41.37 21.27
C SER A 71 9.87 -42.88 21.38
N ALA A 72 10.00 -43.57 20.25
CA ALA A 72 10.46 -44.94 20.21
C ALA A 72 11.95 -45.09 20.61
N LEU A 73 12.80 -44.16 20.18
CA LEU A 73 14.21 -44.12 20.59
C LEU A 73 14.37 -43.91 22.11
N MET A 74 13.56 -43.02 22.70
CA MET A 74 13.54 -42.84 24.16
C MET A 74 13.15 -44.11 24.92
N GLU A 75 12.18 -44.90 24.40
CA GLU A 75 11.80 -46.21 24.99
C GLU A 75 12.95 -47.20 24.96
N LEU A 76 13.82 -47.12 23.96
CA LEU A 76 15.02 -47.96 23.82
C LEU A 76 16.20 -47.45 24.68
N GLY A 77 16.02 -46.40 25.47
CA GLY A 77 17.04 -45.83 26.36
C GLY A 77 17.99 -44.84 25.71
N PHE A 78 17.71 -44.36 24.49
CA PHE A 78 18.53 -43.31 23.88
C PHE A 78 18.24 -41.95 24.54
N ASP A 79 19.29 -41.24 24.92
CA ASP A 79 19.19 -39.88 25.40
C ASP A 79 19.10 -38.89 24.20
N LEU A 80 17.91 -38.30 24.02
CA LEU A 80 17.67 -37.34 22.96
C LEU A 80 17.89 -35.90 23.40
N SER A 81 18.46 -35.64 24.56
CA SER A 81 18.66 -34.28 25.11
C SER A 81 19.42 -33.38 24.14
N VAL A 82 20.48 -33.89 23.50
CA VAL A 82 21.26 -33.14 22.50
C VAL A 82 20.43 -32.82 21.25
N LEU A 83 19.64 -33.81 20.78
CA LEU A 83 18.74 -33.58 19.62
C LEU A 83 17.63 -32.60 19.93
N LEU A 84 17.06 -32.62 21.14
CA LEU A 84 16.05 -31.69 21.60
C LEU A 84 16.63 -30.29 21.73
N GLY A 85 17.88 -30.16 22.22
CA GLY A 85 18.60 -28.89 22.24
C GLY A 85 18.82 -28.31 20.83
N ALA A 86 19.30 -29.15 19.91
CA ALA A 86 19.48 -28.74 18.51
C ALA A 86 18.15 -28.38 17.81
N ALA A 87 17.08 -29.16 18.06
CA ALA A 87 15.73 -28.86 17.56
C ALA A 87 15.20 -27.54 18.12
N GLY A 88 15.49 -27.22 19.38
CA GLY A 88 15.15 -25.93 19.99
C GLY A 88 15.80 -24.76 19.26
N ILE A 89 17.11 -24.84 18.99
CA ILE A 89 17.84 -23.82 18.22
C ILE A 89 17.24 -23.69 16.80
N LEU A 90 16.98 -24.80 16.13
CA LEU A 90 16.38 -24.80 14.79
C LEU A 90 14.98 -24.19 14.80
N THR A 91 14.18 -24.45 15.83
CA THR A 91 12.83 -23.86 16.00
C THR A 91 12.90 -22.34 16.10
N VAL A 92 13.86 -21.82 16.88
CA VAL A 92 14.08 -20.37 16.99
C VAL A 92 14.51 -19.77 15.65
N ALA A 93 15.42 -20.45 14.94
CA ALA A 93 15.88 -19.99 13.61
C ALA A 93 14.73 -19.96 12.59
N ILE A 94 13.88 -20.99 12.56
CA ILE A 94 12.67 -21.04 11.70
C ILE A 94 11.67 -19.95 12.12
N GLY A 95 11.51 -19.73 13.44
CA GLY A 95 10.67 -18.68 13.99
C GLY A 95 11.08 -17.29 13.44
N PHE A 96 12.35 -16.95 13.50
CA PHE A 96 12.87 -15.71 12.94
C PHE A 96 12.70 -15.64 11.41
N ALA A 97 12.99 -16.72 10.70
CA ALA A 97 12.79 -16.76 9.26
C ALA A 97 11.32 -16.59 8.84
N SER A 98 10.37 -17.01 9.69
CA SER A 98 8.92 -16.93 9.44
C SER A 98 8.27 -15.64 9.98
N GLN A 99 9.01 -14.82 10.73
CA GLN A 99 8.49 -13.65 11.45
C GLN A 99 7.69 -12.72 10.56
N THR A 100 8.23 -12.34 9.40
CA THR A 100 7.56 -11.43 8.45
C THR A 100 6.25 -12.03 7.92
N SER A 101 6.22 -13.33 7.63
CA SER A 101 5.00 -14.00 7.16
C SER A 101 3.93 -14.01 8.24
N ALA A 102 4.31 -14.35 9.48
CA ALA A 102 3.40 -14.30 10.62
C ALA A 102 2.88 -12.89 10.90
N SER A 103 3.77 -11.88 10.84
CA SER A 103 3.40 -10.48 10.98
C SER A 103 2.35 -10.05 9.94
N ASN A 104 2.52 -10.44 8.68
CA ASN A 104 1.56 -10.14 7.63
C ASN A 104 0.18 -10.79 7.86
N VAL A 105 0.15 -12.03 8.35
CA VAL A 105 -1.11 -12.73 8.69
C VAL A 105 -1.83 -12.00 9.82
N ILE A 106 -1.12 -11.69 10.91
CA ILE A 106 -1.67 -11.00 12.07
C ILE A 106 -2.18 -9.60 11.65
N SER A 107 -1.37 -8.87 10.90
CA SER A 107 -1.75 -7.55 10.36
C SER A 107 -2.98 -7.63 9.46
N GLY A 108 -3.08 -8.68 8.63
CA GLY A 108 -4.26 -8.92 7.78
C GLY A 108 -5.53 -9.14 8.59
N LEU A 109 -5.45 -9.89 9.69
CA LEU A 109 -6.59 -10.08 10.60
C LEU A 109 -7.03 -8.77 11.26
N PHE A 110 -6.09 -7.91 11.66
CA PHE A 110 -6.42 -6.57 12.18
C PHE A 110 -7.08 -5.69 11.12
N LEU A 111 -6.56 -5.64 9.90
CA LEU A 111 -7.17 -4.87 8.79
C LEU A 111 -8.60 -5.33 8.48
N LEU A 112 -8.85 -6.64 8.50
CA LEU A 112 -10.19 -7.21 8.31
C LEU A 112 -11.14 -6.92 9.50
N GLY A 113 -10.60 -6.84 10.72
CA GLY A 113 -11.35 -6.53 11.93
C GLY A 113 -11.70 -5.04 12.06
N GLU A 114 -10.71 -4.15 11.93
CA GLU A 114 -10.87 -2.70 12.10
C GLU A 114 -11.50 -2.02 10.88
N ARG A 115 -11.30 -2.57 9.68
CA ARG A 115 -11.80 -2.04 8.40
C ARG A 115 -11.54 -0.53 8.21
N PRO A 116 -10.30 -0.07 8.26
CA PRO A 116 -9.97 1.33 8.03
C PRO A 116 -10.33 1.78 6.60
N PHE A 117 -10.41 0.86 5.68
CA PHE A 117 -10.88 0.99 4.30
C PHE A 117 -11.58 -0.28 3.85
N ALA A 118 -12.39 -0.17 2.79
CA ALA A 118 -13.13 -1.27 2.18
C ALA A 118 -12.67 -1.52 0.73
N VAL A 119 -13.06 -2.65 0.16
CA VAL A 119 -12.90 -2.92 -1.28
C VAL A 119 -13.71 -1.88 -2.05
N GLY A 120 -13.11 -1.26 -3.06
CA GLY A 120 -13.66 -0.15 -3.84
C GLY A 120 -13.31 1.23 -3.31
N ASP A 121 -12.77 1.36 -2.09
CA ASP A 121 -12.23 2.64 -1.62
C ASP A 121 -10.98 3.03 -2.39
N VAL A 122 -10.77 4.34 -2.53
CA VAL A 122 -9.51 4.89 -3.04
C VAL A 122 -8.65 5.30 -1.85
N ILE A 123 -7.48 4.69 -1.74
CA ILE A 123 -6.53 4.98 -0.65
C ILE A 123 -5.19 5.47 -1.20
N ARG A 124 -4.47 6.20 -0.35
CA ARG A 124 -3.08 6.58 -0.59
C ARG A 124 -2.20 6.02 0.51
N VAL A 125 -1.15 5.29 0.11
CA VAL A 125 -0.17 4.67 1.02
C VAL A 125 1.21 4.84 0.43
N ASN A 126 2.17 5.36 1.18
CA ASN A 126 3.57 5.54 0.75
C ASN A 126 3.69 6.20 -0.65
N GLY A 127 2.87 7.21 -0.94
CA GLY A 127 2.85 7.91 -2.23
C GLY A 127 2.08 7.21 -3.34
N THR A 128 1.72 5.93 -3.20
CA THR A 128 0.87 5.22 -4.17
C THR A 128 -0.60 5.49 -3.88
N THR A 129 -1.35 5.93 -4.90
CA THR A 129 -2.79 6.12 -4.82
C THR A 129 -3.49 5.13 -5.74
N GLY A 130 -4.50 4.41 -5.23
CA GLY A 130 -5.25 3.43 -6.01
C GLY A 130 -6.52 2.96 -5.35
N GLU A 131 -7.34 2.28 -6.13
CA GLU A 131 -8.57 1.62 -5.68
C GLU A 131 -8.23 0.26 -5.05
N VAL A 132 -8.82 -0.03 -3.90
CA VAL A 132 -8.66 -1.33 -3.21
C VAL A 132 -9.42 -2.41 -3.97
N LEU A 133 -8.69 -3.38 -4.54
CA LEU A 133 -9.26 -4.53 -5.23
C LEU A 133 -9.61 -5.66 -4.27
N SER A 134 -8.71 -5.97 -3.33
CA SER A 134 -8.94 -6.98 -2.29
C SER A 134 -8.08 -6.72 -1.06
N VAL A 135 -8.57 -7.20 0.08
CA VAL A 135 -7.83 -7.26 1.34
C VAL A 135 -7.68 -8.74 1.67
N ASP A 136 -6.50 -9.29 1.42
CA ASP A 136 -6.20 -10.70 1.62
C ASP A 136 -5.44 -10.90 2.94
N LEU A 137 -5.26 -12.16 3.34
CA LEU A 137 -4.59 -12.50 4.60
C LEU A 137 -3.14 -12.00 4.70
N LEU A 138 -2.43 -11.85 3.57
CA LEU A 138 -1.01 -11.46 3.55
C LEU A 138 -0.77 -10.07 2.95
N SER A 139 -1.71 -9.54 2.18
CA SER A 139 -1.51 -8.29 1.44
C SER A 139 -2.81 -7.65 1.01
N VAL A 140 -2.78 -6.32 0.87
CA VAL A 140 -3.79 -5.53 0.18
C VAL A 140 -3.37 -5.35 -1.28
N LYS A 141 -4.33 -5.46 -2.19
CA LYS A 141 -4.12 -5.27 -3.63
C LYS A 141 -4.82 -3.99 -4.07
N LEU A 142 -4.09 -3.16 -4.81
CA LEU A 142 -4.58 -1.89 -5.34
C LEU A 142 -4.49 -1.89 -6.86
N ARG A 143 -5.39 -1.15 -7.48
CA ARG A 143 -5.31 -0.73 -8.87
C ARG A 143 -5.11 0.78 -8.90
N THR A 144 -4.00 1.24 -9.45
CA THR A 144 -3.73 2.67 -9.62
C THR A 144 -4.58 3.25 -10.76
N PHE A 145 -4.66 4.59 -10.86
CA PHE A 145 -5.45 5.24 -11.90
C PHE A 145 -4.86 5.09 -13.31
N ASP A 146 -3.55 4.81 -13.40
CA ASP A 146 -2.85 4.40 -14.62
C ASP A 146 -2.92 2.88 -14.88
N ASN A 147 -3.85 2.18 -14.20
CA ASN A 147 -4.17 0.77 -14.36
C ASN A 147 -3.03 -0.20 -14.01
N LEU A 148 -2.17 0.16 -13.06
CA LEU A 148 -1.15 -0.74 -12.55
C LEU A 148 -1.66 -1.54 -11.35
N PHE A 149 -1.20 -2.79 -11.26
CA PHE A 149 -1.46 -3.65 -10.12
C PHE A 149 -0.38 -3.46 -9.05
N VAL A 150 -0.77 -3.04 -7.87
CA VAL A 150 0.13 -2.85 -6.72
C VAL A 150 -0.28 -3.77 -5.60
N ARG A 151 0.68 -4.55 -5.09
CA ARG A 151 0.51 -5.42 -3.93
C ARG A 151 1.31 -4.86 -2.76
N ILE A 152 0.63 -4.55 -1.67
CA ILE A 152 1.25 -4.03 -0.44
C ILE A 152 1.10 -5.07 0.68
N PRO A 153 2.19 -5.52 1.34
CA PRO A 153 2.12 -6.41 2.49
C PRO A 153 1.29 -5.79 3.62
N ASN A 154 0.50 -6.60 4.34
CA ASN A 154 -0.37 -6.11 5.41
C ASN A 154 0.42 -5.47 6.56
N GLU A 155 1.60 -6.00 6.87
CA GLU A 155 2.49 -5.42 7.86
C GLU A 155 2.89 -3.97 7.50
N THR A 156 3.16 -3.72 6.21
CA THR A 156 3.45 -2.37 5.70
C THR A 156 2.23 -1.46 5.85
N MET A 157 1.02 -1.97 5.54
CA MET A 157 -0.22 -1.20 5.68
C MET A 157 -0.45 -0.70 7.11
N ILE A 158 -0.26 -1.57 8.11
CA ILE A 158 -0.45 -1.20 9.52
C ILE A 158 0.62 -0.24 10.03
N LYS A 159 1.85 -0.36 9.53
CA LYS A 159 2.98 0.51 9.93
C LYS A 159 3.03 1.84 9.19
N SER A 160 2.23 2.02 8.14
CA SER A 160 2.22 3.22 7.30
C SER A 160 1.00 4.09 7.58
N GLU A 161 1.14 5.38 7.27
CA GLU A 161 -0.02 6.26 7.17
C GLU A 161 -0.87 5.87 5.95
N VAL A 162 -2.15 5.63 6.18
CA VAL A 162 -3.13 5.31 5.15
C VAL A 162 -4.15 6.44 5.07
N THR A 163 -4.16 7.17 3.96
CA THR A 163 -5.18 8.18 3.69
C THR A 163 -6.31 7.58 2.87
N ASN A 164 -7.52 7.50 3.43
CA ASN A 164 -8.71 7.07 2.69
C ASN A 164 -9.37 8.29 2.02
N LEU A 165 -9.42 8.30 0.71
CA LEU A 165 -9.93 9.42 -0.10
C LEU A 165 -11.44 9.35 -0.35
N ARG A 166 -12.10 8.23 0.00
CA ARG A 166 -13.56 8.02 -0.14
C ARG A 166 -14.31 7.87 1.17
N ARG A 167 -13.62 7.88 2.32
CA ARG A 167 -14.24 7.69 3.64
C ARG A 167 -15.32 8.73 3.96
N PHE A 168 -15.08 9.97 3.55
CA PHE A 168 -16.01 11.08 3.77
C PHE A 168 -16.73 11.45 2.47
N PRO A 169 -18.01 11.83 2.54
CA PRO A 169 -18.82 12.13 1.37
C PRO A 169 -18.42 13.42 0.66
N ILE A 170 -17.74 14.33 1.36
CA ILE A 170 -17.28 15.61 0.84
C ILE A 170 -15.76 15.77 1.00
N ARG A 171 -15.15 16.51 0.07
CA ARG A 171 -13.72 16.81 0.07
C ARG A 171 -13.46 18.26 -0.25
N ARG A 172 -12.41 18.81 0.35
CA ARG A 172 -11.93 20.16 0.07
C ARG A 172 -10.90 20.16 -1.05
N ILE A 173 -11.00 21.17 -1.91
CA ILE A 173 -10.03 21.49 -2.94
C ILE A 173 -9.40 22.82 -2.55
N ASP A 174 -8.08 22.84 -2.39
CA ASP A 174 -7.31 24.03 -2.08
C ASP A 174 -6.61 24.50 -3.36
N LEU A 175 -6.95 25.69 -3.83
CA LEU A 175 -6.38 26.33 -5.01
C LEU A 175 -5.47 27.46 -4.59
N GLN A 176 -4.34 27.62 -5.27
CA GLN A 176 -3.45 28.75 -5.09
C GLN A 176 -3.80 29.80 -6.15
N VAL A 177 -4.18 30.98 -5.69
CA VAL A 177 -4.58 32.09 -6.55
C VAL A 177 -3.68 33.29 -6.27
N GLY A 178 -2.95 33.76 -7.28
CA GLY A 178 -2.09 34.94 -7.20
C GLY A 178 -2.64 36.06 -8.04
N VAL A 179 -2.73 37.26 -7.46
CA VAL A 179 -3.19 38.47 -8.16
C VAL A 179 -2.11 39.55 -8.12
N ALA A 180 -2.19 40.52 -9.04
CA ALA A 180 -1.22 41.63 -9.10
C ALA A 180 -1.31 42.54 -7.86
N TYR A 181 -0.21 43.19 -7.52
CA TYR A 181 -0.13 44.09 -6.34
C TYR A 181 -1.06 45.32 -6.42
N LYS A 182 -1.52 45.66 -7.61
CA LYS A 182 -2.42 46.79 -7.83
C LYS A 182 -3.89 46.47 -7.50
N GLU A 183 -4.25 45.20 -7.43
CA GLU A 183 -5.64 44.75 -7.30
C GLU A 183 -6.23 45.02 -5.90
N ASP A 184 -7.54 45.32 -5.85
CA ASP A 184 -8.27 45.41 -4.60
C ASP A 184 -8.59 44.01 -4.10
N LEU A 185 -8.01 43.63 -2.97
CA LEU A 185 -8.18 42.30 -2.38
C LEU A 185 -9.64 42.03 -1.91
N ARG A 186 -10.43 43.06 -1.73
CA ARG A 186 -11.85 42.88 -1.38
C ARG A 186 -12.65 42.48 -2.61
N GLU A 187 -12.41 43.12 -3.74
CA GLU A 187 -13.00 42.78 -5.02
C GLU A 187 -12.59 41.38 -5.45
N VAL A 188 -11.29 41.01 -5.36
CA VAL A 188 -10.80 39.64 -5.60
C VAL A 188 -11.55 38.64 -4.78
N ARG A 189 -11.78 38.94 -3.49
CA ARG A 189 -12.55 38.04 -2.61
C ARG A 189 -14.00 37.88 -3.07
N GLU A 190 -14.66 38.95 -3.44
CA GLU A 190 -16.06 38.92 -3.90
C GLU A 190 -16.19 38.09 -5.17
N VAL A 191 -15.30 38.32 -6.16
CA VAL A 191 -15.28 37.55 -7.41
C VAL A 191 -15.02 36.07 -7.19
N LEU A 192 -14.07 35.71 -6.32
CA LEU A 192 -13.82 34.28 -5.99
C LEU A 192 -15.03 33.63 -5.31
N MET A 193 -15.75 34.35 -4.43
CA MET A 193 -16.98 33.82 -3.83
C MET A 193 -18.07 33.65 -4.86
N GLU A 194 -18.24 34.59 -5.78
CA GLU A 194 -19.20 34.51 -6.88
C GLU A 194 -18.93 33.30 -7.79
N VAL A 195 -17.65 33.02 -8.11
CA VAL A 195 -17.27 31.82 -8.86
C VAL A 195 -17.72 30.54 -8.13
N ALA A 196 -17.51 30.47 -6.81
CA ALA A 196 -17.97 29.31 -6.04
C ALA A 196 -19.50 29.17 -6.07
N ASP A 197 -20.22 30.27 -5.95
CA ASP A 197 -21.70 30.26 -5.93
C ASP A 197 -22.30 29.90 -7.30
N ARG A 198 -21.63 30.27 -8.40
CA ARG A 198 -22.06 29.93 -9.76
C ARG A 198 -21.84 28.47 -10.12
N ASN A 199 -20.81 27.83 -9.55
CA ASN A 199 -20.45 26.46 -9.92
C ASN A 199 -21.36 25.44 -9.22
N PRO A 200 -22.15 24.63 -9.95
CA PRO A 200 -23.11 23.68 -9.35
C PRO A 200 -22.47 22.51 -8.61
N LEU A 201 -21.16 22.31 -8.75
CA LEU A 201 -20.41 21.25 -8.06
C LEU A 201 -19.80 21.75 -6.74
N CYS A 202 -19.72 23.06 -6.53
CA CYS A 202 -19.36 23.65 -5.26
C CYS A 202 -20.51 23.49 -4.26
N LEU A 203 -20.15 23.11 -3.03
CA LEU A 203 -21.09 23.06 -1.94
C LEU A 203 -21.18 24.43 -1.25
N GLU A 204 -22.39 24.86 -0.94
CA GLU A 204 -22.63 26.06 -0.13
C GLU A 204 -22.18 25.85 1.32
N GLU A 205 -22.35 24.63 1.83
CA GLU A 205 -21.92 24.20 3.16
C GLU A 205 -21.04 22.96 3.07
N PRO A 206 -19.80 22.99 3.63
CA PRO A 206 -19.15 24.12 4.32
C PRO A 206 -18.82 25.27 3.35
N THR A 207 -19.00 26.51 3.83
CA THR A 207 -18.77 27.73 3.05
C THR A 207 -17.33 27.78 2.46
N PRO A 208 -17.17 28.24 1.21
CA PRO A 208 -15.85 28.48 0.62
C PRO A 208 -14.99 29.37 1.49
N LEU A 209 -13.69 29.11 1.54
CA LEU A 209 -12.75 29.81 2.41
C LEU A 209 -11.63 30.43 1.59
N ILE A 210 -11.37 31.74 1.84
CA ILE A 210 -10.24 32.45 1.23
C ILE A 210 -9.26 32.82 2.34
N ILE A 211 -8.02 32.36 2.21
CA ILE A 211 -6.95 32.61 3.16
C ILE A 211 -5.85 33.41 2.47
N PHE A 212 -5.52 34.56 3.01
CA PHE A 212 -4.33 35.31 2.61
C PHE A 212 -3.07 34.53 3.02
N GLN A 213 -2.20 34.23 2.05
CA GLN A 213 -0.99 33.44 2.29
C GLN A 213 0.29 34.30 2.34
N GLY A 214 0.22 35.52 1.84
CA GLY A 214 1.35 36.44 1.89
C GLY A 214 1.62 37.14 0.58
N TYR A 215 2.63 37.99 0.65
CA TYR A 215 3.17 38.73 -0.50
C TYR A 215 4.28 37.92 -1.15
N GLY A 216 4.08 37.51 -2.41
CA GLY A 216 5.06 36.77 -3.21
C GLY A 216 5.95 37.73 -4.02
N ASP A 217 6.88 37.16 -4.79
CA ASP A 217 7.84 37.96 -5.60
C ASP A 217 7.17 38.84 -6.64
N SER A 218 6.03 38.44 -7.19
CA SER A 218 5.30 39.18 -8.23
C SER A 218 3.79 39.18 -8.03
N SER A 219 3.27 38.54 -6.98
CA SER A 219 1.84 38.35 -6.72
C SER A 219 1.50 38.46 -5.25
N ILE A 220 0.24 38.79 -4.96
CA ILE A 220 -0.37 38.61 -3.66
C ILE A 220 -1.07 37.26 -3.68
N ASN A 221 -0.65 36.35 -2.79
CA ASN A 221 -1.06 34.96 -2.84
C ASN A 221 -2.23 34.68 -1.88
N HIS A 222 -3.22 33.97 -2.39
CA HIS A 222 -4.38 33.50 -1.64
C HIS A 222 -4.54 32.01 -1.82
N GLN A 223 -5.00 31.34 -0.79
CA GLN A 223 -5.58 30.00 -0.91
C GLN A 223 -7.09 30.16 -1.01
N PHE A 224 -7.65 29.69 -2.10
CA PHE A 224 -9.09 29.58 -2.27
C PHE A 224 -9.48 28.11 -2.10
N SER A 225 -10.34 27.84 -1.12
CA SER A 225 -10.73 26.49 -0.74
C SER A 225 -12.23 26.33 -0.96
N VAL A 226 -12.58 25.32 -1.75
CA VAL A 226 -13.97 24.97 -2.06
C VAL A 226 -14.24 23.52 -1.71
N TRP A 227 -15.48 23.17 -1.48
CA TRP A 227 -15.90 21.82 -1.13
C TRP A 227 -16.72 21.21 -2.25
N ALA A 228 -16.50 19.91 -2.51
CA ALA A 228 -17.27 19.11 -3.46
C ALA A 228 -17.69 17.78 -2.83
N LYS A 229 -18.74 17.18 -3.38
CA LYS A 229 -18.97 15.75 -3.16
C LYS A 229 -17.78 14.96 -3.68
N THR A 230 -17.39 13.91 -2.97
CA THR A 230 -16.20 13.10 -3.32
C THR A 230 -16.29 12.53 -4.74
N GLU A 231 -17.48 12.23 -5.23
CA GLU A 231 -17.74 11.74 -6.60
C GLU A 231 -17.44 12.80 -7.68
N HIS A 232 -17.64 14.10 -7.38
CA HIS A 232 -17.42 15.23 -8.28
C HIS A 232 -16.09 15.97 -8.02
N PHE A 233 -15.24 15.41 -7.17
CA PHE A 233 -13.99 16.06 -6.77
C PHE A 233 -13.06 16.40 -7.95
N LEU A 234 -12.92 15.48 -8.91
CA LEU A 234 -12.07 15.70 -10.08
C LEU A 234 -12.72 16.67 -11.07
N ASP A 235 -14.03 16.62 -11.23
CA ASP A 235 -14.77 17.49 -12.12
C ASP A 235 -14.63 18.95 -11.64
N LEU A 236 -14.91 19.21 -10.36
CA LEU A 236 -14.74 20.54 -9.78
C LEU A 236 -13.28 21.01 -9.82
N ARG A 237 -12.33 20.11 -9.50
CA ARG A 237 -10.91 20.46 -9.51
C ARG A 237 -10.41 20.94 -10.89
N ASN A 238 -11.04 20.45 -11.95
CA ASN A 238 -10.66 20.82 -13.32
C ASN A 238 -11.46 22.00 -13.84
N SER A 239 -12.73 22.19 -13.46
CA SER A 239 -13.59 23.28 -13.94
C SER A 239 -13.28 24.61 -13.26
N ILE A 240 -13.19 24.61 -11.93
CA ILE A 240 -13.12 25.85 -11.16
C ILE A 240 -11.90 26.74 -11.46
N PRO A 241 -10.68 26.23 -11.78
CA PRO A 241 -9.59 27.11 -12.18
C PRO A 241 -9.85 27.85 -13.50
N VAL A 242 -10.61 27.24 -14.40
CA VAL A 242 -11.01 27.89 -15.66
C VAL A 242 -12.01 29.00 -15.37
N GLU A 243 -13.02 28.71 -14.57
CA GLU A 243 -14.04 29.70 -14.17
C GLU A 243 -13.43 30.89 -13.41
N ILE A 244 -12.42 30.65 -12.54
CA ILE A 244 -11.68 31.71 -11.86
C ILE A 244 -10.97 32.62 -12.92
N LYS A 245 -10.33 32.00 -13.91
CA LYS A 245 -9.63 32.74 -14.94
C LYS A 245 -10.59 33.61 -15.77
N GLU A 246 -11.75 33.04 -16.15
CA GLU A 246 -12.80 33.75 -16.90
C GLU A 246 -13.37 34.92 -16.07
N ALA A 247 -13.68 34.70 -14.80
CA ALA A 247 -14.18 35.73 -13.92
C ALA A 247 -13.16 36.87 -13.68
N PHE A 248 -11.88 36.51 -13.55
CA PHE A 248 -10.82 37.52 -13.43
C PHE A 248 -10.67 38.36 -14.70
N ASP A 249 -10.83 37.74 -15.88
CA ASP A 249 -10.81 38.48 -17.15
C ASP A 249 -12.05 39.40 -17.29
N GLU A 250 -13.22 38.94 -16.81
CA GLU A 250 -14.46 39.77 -16.81
C GLU A 250 -14.37 40.99 -15.90
N HIS A 251 -13.61 40.89 -14.79
CA HIS A 251 -13.46 41.96 -13.81
C HIS A 251 -12.14 42.75 -13.91
N ASP A 252 -11.39 42.55 -15.01
CA ASP A 252 -10.08 43.19 -15.20
C ASP A 252 -9.06 42.93 -14.09
N ILE A 253 -9.19 41.79 -13.36
CA ILE A 253 -8.26 41.37 -12.32
C ILE A 253 -7.04 40.67 -12.97
N GLU A 254 -5.86 41.26 -12.78
CA GLU A 254 -4.64 40.78 -13.40
C GLU A 254 -4.00 39.61 -12.64
N ILE A 255 -3.76 38.48 -13.35
CA ILE A 255 -2.84 37.44 -12.92
C ILE A 255 -1.43 37.85 -13.38
N PRO A 256 -0.53 38.23 -12.47
CA PRO A 256 0.71 38.87 -12.85
C PRO A 256 1.71 37.89 -13.47
N PHE A 257 2.40 38.36 -14.51
CA PHE A 257 3.62 37.69 -14.96
C PHE A 257 4.78 37.94 -13.97
N PRO A 258 5.85 37.13 -13.99
CA PRO A 258 7.03 37.40 -13.19
C PRO A 258 7.62 38.79 -13.50
N HIS A 259 7.68 39.68 -12.50
CA HIS A 259 8.28 41.00 -12.63
C HIS A 259 9.74 40.98 -12.18
N ARG A 260 10.61 41.66 -12.92
CA ARG A 260 12.00 41.86 -12.54
C ARG A 260 12.39 43.30 -12.75
N THR A 261 12.93 43.94 -11.74
CA THR A 261 13.55 45.26 -11.87
C THR A 261 14.98 45.06 -12.31
N LEU A 262 15.34 45.65 -13.45
CA LEU A 262 16.70 45.63 -13.94
C LEU A 262 17.38 46.95 -13.51
N CYS A 263 18.44 46.82 -12.71
CA CYS A 263 19.27 47.96 -12.29
C CYS A 263 20.68 47.80 -12.86
N THR A 264 21.26 48.85 -13.37
CA THR A 264 22.70 48.88 -13.68
C THR A 264 23.45 49.11 -12.37
N GLY A 265 24.37 48.20 -12.03
CA GLY A 265 25.25 48.36 -10.85
C GLY A 265 26.23 49.53 -11.08
N SER A 266 26.81 50.02 -9.99
CA SER A 266 27.84 51.10 -10.05
C SER A 266 29.09 50.74 -10.87
N GLU A 267 29.33 49.46 -11.06
CA GLU A 267 30.47 48.88 -11.77
C GLU A 267 30.17 48.50 -13.24
N THR A 268 28.91 48.64 -13.69
CA THR A 268 28.48 48.25 -15.04
C THR A 268 28.11 49.45 -15.89
N THR A 269 28.51 49.43 -17.15
CA THR A 269 28.10 50.45 -18.14
C THR A 269 26.59 50.30 -18.37
N PRO A 270 25.79 51.41 -18.37
CA PRO A 270 24.37 51.34 -18.69
C PRO A 270 24.14 50.69 -20.05
N PHE A 271 23.26 49.69 -20.11
CA PHE A 271 22.87 49.09 -21.39
C PHE A 271 21.64 49.83 -21.95
N PRO A 272 21.60 50.11 -23.24
CA PRO A 272 20.46 50.78 -23.86
C PRO A 272 19.29 49.80 -23.92
N VAL A 273 18.13 50.17 -23.38
CA VAL A 273 16.86 49.46 -23.57
C VAL A 273 16.10 50.18 -24.68
N GLN A 274 15.92 49.49 -25.80
CA GLN A 274 15.07 49.98 -26.88
C GLN A 274 13.69 49.37 -26.73
N GLN A 275 12.67 50.21 -26.56
CA GLN A 275 11.29 49.76 -26.55
C GLN A 275 10.91 49.47 -28.01
N ALA A 276 10.58 48.22 -28.34
CA ALA A 276 10.06 47.89 -29.66
C ALA A 276 8.71 48.60 -29.84
N GLY A 277 8.67 49.59 -30.73
CA GLY A 277 7.42 50.23 -31.10
C GLY A 277 6.51 49.23 -31.85
N GLU A 278 5.21 49.46 -31.81
CA GLU A 278 4.17 48.64 -32.49
C GLU A 278 4.38 48.45 -34.01
N THR A 279 5.38 49.09 -34.60
CA THR A 279 5.66 49.06 -36.04
C THR A 279 6.73 48.07 -36.49
N ASP A 280 7.43 47.37 -35.57
CA ASP A 280 8.51 46.43 -35.89
C ASP A 280 8.12 44.96 -35.75
N ALA A 281 6.86 44.63 -35.92
CA ALA A 281 6.47 43.23 -36.13
C ALA A 281 7.03 42.77 -37.50
N PRO A 282 7.90 41.73 -37.57
CA PRO A 282 8.39 41.23 -38.85
C PRO A 282 7.19 40.75 -39.70
N SER A 283 7.01 41.34 -40.87
CA SER A 283 6.02 40.90 -41.86
C SER A 283 6.22 39.40 -42.16
N PRO A 284 5.19 38.57 -42.17
CA PRO A 284 5.29 37.15 -42.55
C PRO A 284 5.41 37.04 -44.08
N SER A 285 6.56 37.39 -44.66
CA SER A 285 6.86 37.10 -46.06
C SER A 285 8.35 37.01 -46.32
N ALA A 286 8.92 35.87 -46.06
CA ALA A 286 10.07 35.38 -46.81
C ALA A 286 9.95 33.87 -46.96
N SER A 287 9.55 33.49 -48.16
CA SER A 287 9.48 32.13 -48.67
C SER A 287 10.74 31.32 -48.36
N ALA A 288 10.57 30.11 -47.79
CA ALA A 288 11.63 29.13 -47.67
C ALA A 288 12.14 28.72 -49.08
N PRO A 289 13.45 28.55 -49.30
CA PRO A 289 13.96 27.98 -50.55
C PRO A 289 13.63 26.46 -50.57
N GLU A 290 13.15 26.00 -51.72
CA GLU A 290 12.92 24.58 -52.01
C GLU A 290 14.25 23.78 -51.94
N PRO A 291 14.24 22.53 -51.44
CA PRO A 291 15.40 21.67 -51.48
C PRO A 291 15.60 21.12 -52.91
N THR A 292 16.79 21.30 -53.45
CA THR A 292 17.33 20.56 -54.61
C THR A 292 17.87 19.21 -54.20
#